data_0b29566064d7e67687fd5e4296baef16
#
_entry.id   0b29566064d7e67687fd5e4296baef16
#
_cell.length_a   1.000
_cell.length_b   1.000
_cell.length_c   1.000
_cell.angle_alpha   90.00
_cell.angle_beta   90.00
_cell.angle_gamma   90.00
#
_symmetry.space_group_name_H-M   'P 1'
#
loop_
_entity.id
_entity.type
_entity.pdbx_description
1 polymer ?
#
loop_
_entity_poly.entity_id
_entity_poly.type
_entity_poly.pdbx_seq_one_letter_code
_entity_poly.pdbx_strand_id
1 'polypeptide(L)'
;MVTLSFFRRVSSWQSRLLSTAMVGIASASLLLPASPTLAEPARPIVNEKFSDFAPAIAELRQEAGQDRRNIVRANMLLTETESARFWPLYDEYRAERQKIGDRRVRLITDFLAQQNSMSEDQARTLANEDFAILKDTSELKTKWYKKMTKELSDRTVARFFHIDEKLDAAADIALAANIPLIH
;
A
#
# COMPACT_ATOMS: atom_id res chain seq x y z
N MET A 1 -8.15 -19.01 8.88
CA MET A 1 -6.86 -18.95 9.57
C MET A 1 -5.76 -18.20 8.78
N VAL A 2 -5.98 -17.87 7.53
CA VAL A 2 -5.00 -17.18 6.64
C VAL A 2 -4.90 -15.67 6.87
N THR A 3 -5.93 -15.03 7.41
CA THR A 3 -6.00 -13.57 7.63
C THR A 3 -5.04 -13.02 8.68
N LEU A 4 -4.74 -13.78 9.73
CA LEU A 4 -3.84 -13.32 10.81
C LEU A 4 -2.36 -13.23 10.38
N SER A 5 -1.91 -14.05 9.44
CA SER A 5 -0.53 -14.00 8.96
C SER A 5 -0.26 -12.80 8.05
N PHE A 6 -1.27 -12.34 7.29
CA PHE A 6 -1.17 -11.14 6.46
C PHE A 6 -1.05 -9.88 7.33
N PHE A 7 -1.90 -9.73 8.36
CA PHE A 7 -1.80 -8.60 9.30
C PHE A 7 -0.47 -8.57 10.06
N ARG A 8 0.06 -9.75 10.43
CA ARG A 8 1.35 -9.85 11.14
C ARG A 8 2.53 -9.48 10.24
N ARG A 9 2.44 -9.69 8.93
CA ARG A 9 3.48 -9.28 7.95
C ARG A 9 3.41 -7.79 7.63
N VAL A 10 2.23 -7.22 7.47
CA VAL A 10 2.08 -5.77 7.26
C VAL A 10 2.70 -5.00 8.43
N SER A 11 2.50 -5.46 9.68
CA SER A 11 3.15 -4.84 10.86
C SER A 11 4.66 -5.03 10.90
N SER A 12 5.20 -6.13 10.35
CA SER A 12 6.66 -6.36 10.29
C SER A 12 7.35 -5.50 9.23
N TRP A 13 6.62 -5.05 8.21
CA TRP A 13 7.14 -4.11 7.21
C TRP A 13 7.39 -2.72 7.79
N GLN A 14 6.54 -2.29 8.71
CA GLN A 14 6.71 -1.01 9.41
C GLN A 14 7.99 -0.98 10.25
N SER A 15 8.34 -2.07 10.92
CA SER A 15 9.57 -2.17 11.70
C SER A 15 10.83 -2.21 10.83
N ARG A 16 10.76 -2.69 9.60
CA ARG A 16 11.92 -2.71 8.68
C ARG A 16 12.21 -1.34 8.08
N LEU A 17 11.17 -0.54 7.75
CA LEU A 17 11.36 0.83 7.27
C LEU A 17 11.93 1.77 8.34
N LEU A 18 11.64 1.49 9.63
CA LEU A 18 12.17 2.26 10.76
C LEU A 18 13.54 1.77 11.22
N SER A 19 13.96 0.56 10.87
CA SER A 19 15.19 -0.08 11.39
C SER A 19 16.45 0.22 10.57
N THR A 20 16.33 0.75 9.35
CA THR A 20 17.47 1.01 8.46
C THR A 20 18.14 2.37 8.75
N ALA A 21 17.62 3.18 9.66
CA ALA A 21 18.13 4.50 10.02
C ALA A 21 19.08 4.52 11.26
N MET A 22 19.48 3.34 11.77
CA MET A 22 20.38 3.27 12.93
C MET A 22 21.65 2.47 12.62
N VAL A 23 22.64 3.10 11.99
CA VAL A 23 24.03 2.64 12.04
C VAL A 23 24.95 3.81 12.36
N GLY A 24 25.48 3.75 13.56
CA GLY A 24 26.80 4.26 13.92
C GLY A 24 26.89 5.65 14.49
N ILE A 25 27.11 5.76 15.80
CA ILE A 25 28.37 6.31 16.35
C ILE A 25 28.45 5.86 17.82
N ALA A 26 29.50 5.10 18.13
CA ALA A 26 29.92 4.86 19.50
C ALA A 26 30.83 6.00 19.92
N SER A 27 30.55 6.63 21.06
CA SER A 27 31.57 7.36 21.84
C SER A 27 31.14 7.52 23.31
N ALA A 28 32.09 7.37 24.16
CA ALA A 28 32.10 7.09 25.57
C ALA A 28 31.51 8.14 26.50
N SER A 29 30.91 7.62 27.54
CA SER A 29 30.74 8.00 28.95
C SER A 29 31.18 9.38 29.46
N LEU A 30 30.22 10.09 30.08
CA LEU A 30 30.42 10.83 31.33
C LEU A 30 29.04 10.94 32.04
N LEU A 31 28.98 10.42 33.26
CA LEU A 31 27.80 10.44 34.12
C LEU A 31 27.54 11.87 34.62
N LEU A 32 26.39 12.43 34.26
CA LEU A 32 25.77 13.58 34.88
C LEU A 32 24.29 13.27 35.16
N PRO A 33 23.68 13.78 36.27
CA PRO A 33 22.32 13.40 36.64
C PRO A 33 21.29 13.88 35.63
N ALA A 34 20.38 12.97 35.28
CA ALA A 34 19.34 13.18 34.28
C ALA A 34 18.32 14.23 34.78
N SER A 35 18.29 15.36 34.11
CA SER A 35 17.11 16.22 34.04
C SER A 35 16.05 15.55 33.16
N PRO A 36 14.76 15.67 33.42
CA PRO A 36 13.75 15.13 32.52
C PRO A 36 13.76 15.92 31.24
N THR A 37 14.41 15.36 30.23
CA THR A 37 14.39 15.90 28.87
C THR A 37 12.97 15.69 28.34
N LEU A 38 12.24 16.79 28.15
CA LEU A 38 11.06 16.80 27.28
C LEU A 38 11.47 16.11 25.98
N ALA A 39 10.74 15.07 25.59
CA ALA A 39 10.98 14.36 24.34
C ALA A 39 11.02 15.38 23.21
N GLU A 40 12.20 15.53 22.59
CA GLU A 40 12.34 16.33 21.38
C GLU A 40 11.37 15.76 20.33
N PRO A 41 10.50 16.59 19.72
CA PRO A 41 9.60 16.10 18.69
C PRO A 41 10.45 15.43 17.61
N ALA A 42 10.06 14.21 17.23
CA ALA A 42 10.76 13.44 16.22
C ALA A 42 11.02 14.33 15.02
N ARG A 43 12.31 14.52 14.67
CA ARG A 43 12.68 15.31 13.48
C ARG A 43 12.00 14.69 12.27
N PRO A 44 11.29 15.48 11.44
CA PRO A 44 10.73 14.96 10.21
C PRO A 44 11.89 14.37 9.40
N ILE A 45 11.68 13.15 8.87
CA ILE A 45 12.61 12.52 7.91
C ILE A 45 12.45 13.31 6.60
N VAL A 46 13.08 14.46 6.53
CA VAL A 46 12.98 15.37 5.38
C VAL A 46 14.32 15.33 4.66
N ASN A 47 14.28 14.94 3.40
CA ASN A 47 15.33 15.05 2.36
C ASN A 47 16.15 13.82 1.98
N GLU A 48 15.69 12.62 2.21
CA GLU A 48 16.16 11.55 1.33
C GLU A 48 15.29 11.54 0.08
N LYS A 49 15.89 11.70 -1.09
CA LYS A 49 15.15 11.72 -2.34
C LYS A 49 14.39 10.41 -2.49
N PHE A 50 13.13 10.48 -2.86
CA PHE A 50 12.27 9.29 -3.11
C PHE A 50 12.97 8.22 -3.99
N SER A 51 13.89 8.65 -4.88
CA SER A 51 14.75 7.78 -5.67
C SER A 51 15.54 6.77 -4.85
N ASP A 52 15.94 7.10 -3.62
CA ASP A 52 16.82 6.26 -2.80
C ASP A 52 16.03 5.08 -2.17
N PHE A 53 14.70 5.24 -2.05
CA PHE A 53 13.79 4.20 -1.57
C PHE A 53 13.14 3.38 -2.69
N ALA A 54 13.32 3.77 -3.95
CA ALA A 54 12.65 3.11 -5.08
C ALA A 54 12.93 1.59 -5.15
N PRO A 55 14.14 1.08 -4.91
CA PRO A 55 14.41 -0.37 -4.90
C PRO A 55 13.65 -1.08 -3.77
N ALA A 56 13.68 -0.54 -2.54
CA ALA A 56 12.99 -1.12 -1.39
C ALA A 56 11.46 -1.12 -1.59
N ILE A 57 10.92 -0.06 -2.15
CA ILE A 57 9.49 0.02 -2.51
C ILE A 57 9.14 -1.00 -3.59
N ALA A 58 10.00 -1.22 -4.58
CA ALA A 58 9.77 -2.20 -5.62
C ALA A 58 9.75 -3.62 -5.05
N GLU A 59 10.68 -3.96 -4.15
CA GLU A 59 10.72 -5.25 -3.46
C GLU A 59 9.48 -5.49 -2.61
N LEU A 60 9.09 -4.52 -1.77
CA LEU A 60 7.88 -4.58 -0.96
C LEU A 60 6.61 -4.76 -1.82
N ARG A 61 6.54 -4.11 -2.98
CA ARG A 61 5.43 -4.27 -3.92
C ARG A 61 5.39 -5.65 -4.54
N GLN A 62 6.55 -6.22 -4.85
CA GLN A 62 6.64 -7.56 -5.40
C GLN A 62 6.17 -8.60 -4.38
N GLU A 63 6.63 -8.51 -3.13
CA GLU A 63 6.19 -9.38 -2.04
C GLU A 63 4.68 -9.26 -1.79
N ALA A 64 4.17 -8.03 -1.68
CA ALA A 64 2.73 -7.79 -1.51
C ALA A 64 1.90 -8.32 -2.68
N GLY A 65 2.42 -8.23 -3.90
CA GLY A 65 1.80 -8.80 -5.10
C GLY A 65 1.72 -10.31 -5.06
N GLN A 66 2.78 -10.98 -4.62
CA GLN A 66 2.82 -12.44 -4.47
C GLN A 66 1.89 -12.93 -3.36
N ASP A 67 1.88 -12.26 -2.21
CA ASP A 67 0.97 -12.59 -1.12
C ASP A 67 -0.50 -12.42 -1.55
N ARG A 68 -0.83 -11.35 -2.27
CA ARG A 68 -2.16 -11.12 -2.81
C ARG A 68 -2.57 -12.24 -3.78
N ARG A 69 -1.68 -12.62 -4.71
CA ARG A 69 -1.94 -13.72 -5.66
C ARG A 69 -2.18 -15.05 -4.94
N ASN A 70 -1.41 -15.34 -3.90
CA ASN A 70 -1.57 -16.56 -3.11
C ASN A 70 -2.90 -16.58 -2.34
N ILE A 71 -3.33 -15.45 -1.78
CA ILE A 71 -4.63 -15.32 -1.13
C ILE A 71 -5.77 -15.51 -2.13
N VAL A 72 -5.69 -14.87 -3.31
CA VAL A 72 -6.68 -15.07 -4.37
C VAL A 72 -6.74 -16.55 -4.77
N ARG A 73 -5.59 -17.19 -5.01
CA ARG A 73 -5.51 -18.62 -5.37
C ARG A 73 -6.17 -19.51 -4.32
N ALA A 74 -5.91 -19.27 -3.03
CA ALA A 74 -6.44 -20.08 -1.94
C ALA A 74 -7.97 -19.92 -1.75
N ASN A 75 -8.55 -18.84 -2.27
CA ASN A 75 -9.97 -18.51 -2.03
C ASN A 75 -10.86 -18.58 -3.27
N MET A 76 -10.30 -18.78 -4.47
CA MET A 76 -11.08 -18.73 -5.74
C MET A 76 -11.66 -20.08 -6.13
N LEU A 77 -11.67 -21.13 -5.54
CA LEU A 77 -12.35 -22.39 -5.85
C LEU A 77 -12.55 -22.62 -7.38
N LEU A 78 -11.49 -22.42 -8.17
CA LEU A 78 -11.54 -22.56 -9.64
C LEU A 78 -11.38 -24.04 -10.04
N THR A 79 -12.14 -24.46 -11.05
CA THR A 79 -11.82 -25.67 -11.81
C THR A 79 -10.55 -25.45 -12.63
N GLU A 80 -9.95 -26.53 -13.15
CA GLU A 80 -8.75 -26.42 -14.00
C GLU A 80 -9.03 -25.57 -15.23
N THR A 81 -10.16 -25.76 -15.88
CA THR A 81 -10.57 -24.98 -17.06
C THR A 81 -10.79 -23.49 -16.73
N GLU A 82 -11.43 -23.18 -15.61
CA GLU A 82 -11.59 -21.80 -15.17
C GLU A 82 -10.25 -21.17 -14.80
N SER A 83 -9.36 -21.92 -14.15
CA SER A 83 -8.03 -21.48 -13.76
C SER A 83 -7.20 -21.05 -14.98
N ALA A 84 -7.22 -21.84 -16.06
CA ALA A 84 -6.51 -21.53 -17.30
C ALA A 84 -6.96 -20.20 -17.93
N ARG A 85 -8.25 -19.86 -17.80
CA ARG A 85 -8.81 -18.60 -18.31
C ARG A 85 -8.63 -17.43 -17.32
N PHE A 86 -8.76 -17.69 -16.04
CA PHE A 86 -8.73 -16.66 -14.99
C PHE A 86 -7.36 -16.01 -14.84
N TRP A 87 -6.28 -16.79 -14.74
CA TRP A 87 -4.97 -16.24 -14.39
C TRP A 87 -4.39 -15.24 -15.39
N PRO A 88 -4.52 -15.44 -16.72
CA PRO A 88 -4.11 -14.40 -17.68
C PRO A 88 -4.89 -13.09 -17.49
N LEU A 89 -6.21 -13.17 -17.29
CA LEU A 89 -7.05 -11.99 -17.07
C LEU A 89 -6.70 -11.29 -15.73
N TYR A 90 -6.41 -12.06 -14.69
CA TYR A 90 -5.95 -11.55 -13.41
C TYR A 90 -4.64 -10.77 -13.56
N ASP A 91 -3.67 -11.32 -14.28
CA ASP A 91 -2.36 -10.69 -14.46
C ASP A 91 -2.48 -9.35 -15.24
N GLU A 92 -3.30 -9.31 -16.29
CA GLU A 92 -3.59 -8.08 -17.01
C GLU A 92 -4.31 -7.06 -16.13
N TYR A 93 -5.33 -7.48 -15.37
CA TYR A 93 -6.01 -6.62 -14.40
C TYR A 93 -5.03 -6.03 -13.39
N ARG A 94 -4.16 -6.86 -12.82
CA ARG A 94 -3.16 -6.44 -11.84
C ARG A 94 -2.16 -5.44 -12.40
N ALA A 95 -1.73 -5.61 -13.64
CA ALA A 95 -0.85 -4.66 -14.32
C ALA A 95 -1.49 -3.28 -14.50
N GLU A 96 -2.77 -3.22 -14.88
CA GLU A 96 -3.49 -1.95 -14.95
C GLU A 96 -3.74 -1.34 -13.55
N ARG A 97 -4.13 -2.16 -12.57
CA ARG A 97 -4.38 -1.73 -11.18
C ARG A 97 -3.13 -1.15 -10.51
N GLN A 98 -1.95 -1.71 -10.85
CA GLN A 98 -0.68 -1.23 -10.31
C GLN A 98 -0.39 0.22 -10.70
N LYS A 99 -0.74 0.65 -11.92
CA LYS A 99 -0.55 2.05 -12.37
C LYS A 99 -1.32 3.04 -11.48
N ILE A 100 -2.53 2.66 -11.05
CA ILE A 100 -3.32 3.46 -10.12
C ILE A 100 -2.70 3.42 -8.71
N GLY A 101 -2.23 2.25 -8.28
CA GLY A 101 -1.51 2.10 -7.02
C GLY A 101 -0.23 2.95 -6.94
N ASP A 102 0.48 3.08 -8.06
CA ASP A 102 1.68 3.93 -8.15
C ASP A 102 1.36 5.41 -7.96
N ARG A 103 0.22 5.88 -8.47
CA ARG A 103 -0.27 7.24 -8.23
C ARG A 103 -0.59 7.44 -6.76
N ARG A 104 -1.25 6.47 -6.11
CA ARG A 104 -1.57 6.52 -4.69
C ARG A 104 -0.32 6.58 -3.81
N VAL A 105 0.72 5.80 -4.14
CA VAL A 105 1.99 5.86 -3.39
C VAL A 105 2.63 7.24 -3.53
N ARG A 106 2.67 7.82 -4.73
CA ARG A 106 3.16 9.19 -4.92
C ARG A 106 2.36 10.20 -4.10
N LEU A 107 1.04 10.14 -4.17
CA LEU A 107 0.15 11.03 -3.41
C LEU A 107 0.46 11.00 -1.91
N ILE A 108 0.59 9.80 -1.33
CA ILE A 108 0.93 9.63 0.10
C ILE A 108 2.33 10.20 0.40
N THR A 109 3.30 9.95 -0.46
CA THR A 109 4.66 10.47 -0.28
C THR A 109 4.70 11.99 -0.33
N ASP A 110 4.01 12.59 -1.30
CA ASP A 110 3.92 14.04 -1.46
C ASP A 110 3.20 14.69 -0.26
N PHE A 111 2.14 14.04 0.23
CA PHE A 111 1.45 14.47 1.45
C PHE A 111 2.40 14.46 2.66
N LEU A 112 3.07 13.34 2.93
CA LEU A 112 3.97 13.22 4.08
C LEU A 112 5.14 14.22 4.03
N ALA A 113 5.61 14.56 2.84
CA ALA A 113 6.67 15.57 2.66
C ALA A 113 6.21 17.00 2.96
N GLN A 114 4.90 17.30 2.85
CA GLN A 114 4.36 18.66 2.90
C GLN A 114 3.39 18.90 4.05
N GLN A 115 3.02 17.88 4.82
CA GLN A 115 1.93 17.91 5.82
C GLN A 115 2.00 19.07 6.82
N ASN A 116 3.22 19.52 7.19
CA ASN A 116 3.44 20.57 8.19
C ASN A 116 3.41 22.00 7.61
N SER A 117 3.39 22.15 6.29
CA SER A 117 3.48 23.45 5.60
C SER A 117 2.65 23.51 4.34
N MET A 118 1.58 22.71 4.28
CA MET A 118 0.73 22.58 3.09
C MET A 118 -0.08 23.86 2.87
N SER A 119 0.00 24.40 1.66
CA SER A 119 -0.86 25.51 1.23
C SER A 119 -2.26 25.01 0.87
N GLU A 120 -3.25 25.93 0.83
CA GLU A 120 -4.62 25.63 0.40
C GLU A 120 -4.68 25.03 -1.02
N ASP A 121 -3.83 25.49 -1.94
CA ASP A 121 -3.77 24.97 -3.31
C ASP A 121 -3.16 23.57 -3.37
N GLN A 122 -2.17 23.29 -2.53
CA GLN A 122 -1.60 21.95 -2.39
C GLN A 122 -2.62 20.98 -1.77
N ALA A 123 -3.34 21.39 -0.73
CA ALA A 123 -4.40 20.60 -0.11
C ALA A 123 -5.53 20.29 -1.11
N ARG A 124 -5.93 21.28 -1.91
CA ARG A 124 -6.93 21.10 -2.98
C ARG A 124 -6.45 20.13 -4.05
N THR A 125 -5.19 20.24 -4.49
CA THR A 125 -4.59 19.36 -5.49
C THR A 125 -4.53 17.92 -4.99
N LEU A 126 -4.10 17.72 -3.75
CA LEU A 126 -4.04 16.42 -3.09
C LEU A 126 -5.42 15.77 -3.00
N ALA A 127 -6.44 16.50 -2.54
CA ALA A 127 -7.80 15.98 -2.45
C ALA A 127 -8.38 15.60 -3.82
N ASN A 128 -8.15 16.42 -4.85
CA ASN A 128 -8.61 16.14 -6.20
C ASN A 128 -7.93 14.89 -6.78
N GLU A 129 -6.64 14.69 -6.53
CA GLU A 129 -5.92 13.49 -6.97
C GLU A 129 -6.41 12.24 -6.23
N ASP A 130 -6.69 12.34 -4.93
CA ASP A 130 -7.26 11.21 -4.16
C ASP A 130 -8.62 10.79 -4.72
N PHE A 131 -9.52 11.74 -4.98
CA PHE A 131 -10.81 11.46 -5.61
C PHE A 131 -10.67 10.89 -7.03
N ALA A 132 -9.69 11.36 -7.81
CA ALA A 132 -9.41 10.80 -9.13
C ALA A 132 -8.94 9.34 -9.03
N ILE A 133 -8.08 9.00 -8.08
CA ILE A 133 -7.61 7.64 -7.82
C ILE A 133 -8.76 6.71 -7.44
N LEU A 134 -9.68 7.16 -6.57
CA LEU A 134 -10.86 6.40 -6.18
C LEU A 134 -11.78 6.13 -7.38
N LYS A 135 -12.05 7.16 -8.18
CA LYS A 135 -12.84 7.05 -9.40
C LYS A 135 -12.22 6.06 -10.39
N ASP A 136 -10.95 6.25 -10.73
CA ASP A 136 -10.24 5.40 -11.69
C ASP A 136 -10.18 3.95 -11.21
N THR A 137 -10.05 3.71 -9.91
CA THR A 137 -10.12 2.37 -9.32
C THR A 137 -11.48 1.72 -9.54
N SER A 138 -12.58 2.46 -9.31
CA SER A 138 -13.95 1.96 -9.50
C SER A 138 -14.24 1.69 -10.98
N GLU A 139 -13.82 2.58 -11.86
CA GLU A 139 -13.98 2.42 -13.31
C GLU A 139 -13.18 1.22 -13.84
N LEU A 140 -11.94 1.03 -13.36
CA LEU A 140 -11.12 -0.12 -13.71
C LEU A 140 -11.79 -1.43 -13.27
N LYS A 141 -12.29 -1.52 -12.03
CA LYS A 141 -13.00 -2.71 -11.53
C LYS A 141 -14.22 -3.02 -12.40
N THR A 142 -15.02 -1.99 -12.74
CA THR A 142 -16.21 -2.14 -13.59
C THR A 142 -15.85 -2.62 -15.01
N LYS A 143 -14.80 -2.04 -15.62
CA LYS A 143 -14.26 -2.47 -16.91
C LYS A 143 -13.87 -3.94 -16.89
N TRP A 144 -13.10 -4.34 -15.87
CA TRP A 144 -12.59 -5.70 -15.77
C TRP A 144 -13.65 -6.72 -15.38
N TYR A 145 -14.63 -6.33 -14.57
CA TYR A 145 -15.81 -7.19 -14.33
C TYR A 145 -16.46 -7.57 -15.66
N LYS A 146 -16.79 -6.58 -16.50
CA LYS A 146 -17.39 -6.80 -17.82
C LYS A 146 -16.52 -7.61 -18.77
N LYS A 147 -15.17 -7.48 -18.68
CA LYS A 147 -14.24 -8.25 -19.49
C LYS A 147 -14.18 -9.71 -19.04
N MET A 148 -14.06 -9.94 -17.73
CA MET A 148 -13.93 -11.28 -17.16
C MET A 148 -15.21 -12.10 -17.28
N THR A 149 -16.40 -11.51 -17.21
CA THR A 149 -17.68 -12.21 -17.37
C THR A 149 -17.96 -12.72 -18.79
N LYS A 150 -17.13 -12.34 -19.77
CA LYS A 150 -17.18 -12.95 -21.12
C LYS A 150 -16.54 -14.33 -21.17
N GLU A 151 -15.61 -14.62 -20.25
CA GLU A 151 -14.81 -15.84 -20.22
C GLU A 151 -15.13 -16.75 -19.01
N LEU A 152 -15.71 -16.19 -17.98
CA LEU A 152 -15.99 -16.84 -16.69
C LEU A 152 -17.42 -16.57 -16.24
N SER A 153 -17.96 -17.41 -15.34
CA SER A 153 -19.30 -17.17 -14.78
C SER A 153 -19.33 -15.89 -13.91
N ASP A 154 -20.47 -15.21 -13.89
CA ASP A 154 -20.68 -14.03 -13.03
C ASP A 154 -20.36 -14.35 -11.55
N ARG A 155 -20.69 -15.55 -11.08
CA ARG A 155 -20.40 -16.00 -9.71
C ARG A 155 -18.90 -16.05 -9.46
N THR A 156 -18.11 -16.58 -10.38
CA THR A 156 -16.67 -16.69 -10.29
C THR A 156 -16.04 -15.31 -10.29
N VAL A 157 -16.47 -14.42 -11.18
CA VAL A 157 -15.97 -13.04 -11.28
C VAL A 157 -16.37 -12.21 -10.06
N ALA A 158 -17.61 -12.29 -9.60
CA ALA A 158 -18.06 -11.60 -8.40
C ALA A 158 -17.29 -12.05 -7.16
N ARG A 159 -17.00 -13.37 -7.04
CA ARG A 159 -16.15 -13.91 -5.96
C ARG A 159 -14.76 -13.30 -5.99
N PHE A 160 -14.15 -13.18 -7.16
CA PHE A 160 -12.83 -12.54 -7.32
C PHE A 160 -12.85 -11.10 -6.83
N PHE A 161 -13.77 -10.28 -7.32
CA PHE A 161 -13.84 -8.87 -6.91
C PHE A 161 -14.16 -8.70 -5.43
N HIS A 162 -14.96 -9.59 -4.84
CA HIS A 162 -15.21 -9.59 -3.39
C HIS A 162 -13.92 -9.89 -2.59
N ILE A 163 -13.07 -10.81 -3.06
CA ILE A 163 -11.76 -11.08 -2.44
C ILE A 163 -10.85 -9.85 -2.62
N ASP A 164 -10.80 -9.28 -3.82
CA ASP A 164 -9.98 -8.11 -4.16
C ASP A 164 -10.35 -6.91 -3.28
N GLU A 165 -11.64 -6.64 -3.07
CA GLU A 165 -12.14 -5.58 -2.18
C GLU A 165 -11.75 -5.79 -0.71
N LYS A 166 -11.83 -7.03 -0.21
CA LYS A 166 -11.37 -7.33 1.16
C LYS A 166 -9.87 -7.09 1.33
N LEU A 167 -9.07 -7.38 0.31
CA LEU A 167 -7.63 -7.12 0.33
C LEU A 167 -7.33 -5.62 0.24
N ASP A 168 -8.09 -4.87 -0.56
CA ASP A 168 -7.98 -3.41 -0.62
C ASP A 168 -8.36 -2.79 0.73
N ALA A 169 -9.49 -3.18 1.32
CA ALA A 169 -9.92 -2.68 2.63
C ALA A 169 -8.90 -2.97 3.74
N ALA A 170 -8.27 -4.15 3.73
CA ALA A 170 -7.22 -4.47 4.70
C ALA A 170 -5.99 -3.57 4.53
N ALA A 171 -5.60 -3.27 3.29
CA ALA A 171 -4.51 -2.34 3.00
C ALA A 171 -4.87 -0.90 3.41
N ASP A 172 -6.10 -0.47 3.17
CA ASP A 172 -6.60 0.86 3.54
C ASP A 172 -6.62 1.07 5.06
N ILE A 173 -7.05 0.07 5.84
CA ILE A 173 -7.00 0.12 7.31
C ILE A 173 -5.55 0.25 7.79
N ALA A 174 -4.63 -0.51 7.20
CA ALA A 174 -3.22 -0.44 7.57
C ALA A 174 -2.59 0.92 7.24
N LEU A 175 -2.97 1.53 6.13
CA LEU A 175 -2.53 2.88 5.74
C LEU A 175 -3.14 3.95 6.66
N ALA A 176 -4.46 3.90 6.91
CA ALA A 176 -5.15 4.87 7.75
C ALA A 176 -4.60 4.94 9.18
N ALA A 177 -4.11 3.81 9.71
CA ALA A 177 -3.48 3.78 11.03
C ALA A 177 -2.14 4.54 11.11
N ASN A 178 -1.52 4.86 9.97
CA ASN A 178 -0.16 5.41 9.91
C ASN A 178 -0.05 6.76 9.19
N ILE A 179 -1.11 7.20 8.50
CA ILE A 179 -1.13 8.49 7.81
C ILE A 179 -1.74 9.52 8.76
N PRO A 180 -1.01 10.60 9.11
CA PRO A 180 -1.55 11.68 9.95
C PRO A 180 -2.64 12.47 9.21
N LEU A 181 -3.42 13.24 9.96
CA LEU A 181 -4.37 14.19 9.39
C LEU A 181 -3.66 15.47 8.91
N ILE A 182 -4.29 16.17 7.99
CA ILE A 182 -3.91 17.54 7.60
C ILE A 182 -4.19 18.46 8.80
N HIS A 183 -3.23 19.32 9.12
CA HIS A 183 -3.35 20.31 10.20
C HIS A 183 -3.63 21.69 9.66
#